data_9df11141422db0737573597f781e6c60
#
_entry.id   9df11141422db0737573597f781e6c60
#
_cell.length_a   1.000
_cell.length_b   1.000
_cell.length_c   1.000
_cell.angle_alpha   90.00
_cell.angle_beta   90.00
_cell.angle_gamma   90.00
#
_symmetry.space_group_name_H-M   'P 1'
#
loop_
_entity.id
_entity.type
_entity.pdbx_description
1 polymer ?
#
loop_
_entity_poly.entity_id
_entity_poly.type
_entity_poly.pdbx_seq_one_letter_code
_entity_poly.pdbx_strand_id
1 'polypeptide(L)'
;MSKEKVARFNKQHFVVGLKETLKALKKDQVTSLIIAEDVEVYLMTRVLSQINQKNIPVSFFKSKHALGKHVGINVNAKIVALIK
;
A
#
# COMPACT_ATOMS: atom_id res chain seq x y z
N MET A 1 -8.54 -14.97 18.42
CA MET A 1 -8.74 -14.47 18.19
C MET A 1 -9.23 -14.16 17.52
N SER A 2 -9.71 -14.20 17.32
CA SER A 2 -10.12 -13.95 16.63
C SER A 2 -10.31 -13.02 16.43
N LYS A 3 -10.58 -12.50 16.55
CA LYS A 3 -10.64 -11.59 16.27
C LYS A 3 -9.92 -11.22 15.48
N GLU A 4 -9.77 -11.43 14.97
CA GLU A 4 -8.89 -11.21 14.23
C GLU A 4 -9.18 -11.02 12.96
N LYS A 5 -10.23 -11.15 12.35
CA LYS A 5 -10.45 -11.04 11.11
C LYS A 5 -10.53 -9.77 10.64
N VAL A 6 -11.36 -9.04 11.00
CA VAL A 6 -11.52 -7.80 10.53
C VAL A 6 -10.48 -7.03 10.97
N ALA A 7 -10.21 -7.16 12.11
CA ALA A 7 -9.17 -6.46 12.63
C ALA A 7 -7.99 -6.93 12.01
N ARG A 8 -8.12 -7.87 11.19
CA ARG A 8 -7.09 -8.39 10.54
C ARG A 8 -6.35 -7.45 9.75
N PHE A 9 -6.98 -6.60 9.02
CA PHE A 9 -6.28 -5.69 8.18
C PHE A 9 -5.45 -4.77 9.02
N ASN A 10 -5.88 -4.38 10.18
CA ASN A 10 -5.13 -3.56 11.04
C ASN A 10 -3.96 -4.27 11.64
N LYS A 11 -4.07 -5.55 11.80
CA LYS A 11 -3.00 -6.28 12.34
C LYS A 11 -2.09 -6.74 11.29
N GLN A 12 -2.50 -6.65 10.05
CA GLN A 12 -1.68 -6.97 8.97
C GLN A 12 -0.52 -6.09 8.99
N HIS A 13 0.58 -6.53 8.61
CA HIS A 13 1.74 -5.70 8.46
C HIS A 13 1.61 -4.92 7.18
N PHE A 14 1.59 -3.63 7.28
CA PHE A 14 1.57 -2.78 6.09
C PHE A 14 2.29 -1.49 6.37
N VAL A 15 2.72 -0.81 5.33
CA VAL A 15 3.35 0.49 5.43
C VAL A 15 2.62 1.45 4.52
N VAL A 16 2.62 2.71 4.89
CA VAL A 16 1.91 3.75 4.16
C VAL A 16 2.89 4.81 3.68
N GLY A 17 2.74 5.23 2.45
CA GLY A 17 3.54 6.31 1.90
C GLY A 17 4.63 5.81 0.97
N LEU A 18 5.09 6.70 0.11
CA LEU A 18 6.07 6.36 -0.90
C LEU A 18 7.39 5.88 -0.32
N LYS A 19 7.93 6.63 0.60
CA LYS A 19 9.22 6.33 1.14
C LYS A 19 9.24 4.95 1.81
N GLU A 20 8.25 4.69 2.63
CA GLU A 20 8.18 3.41 3.33
C GLU A 20 7.93 2.26 2.37
N THR A 21 7.12 2.50 1.34
CA THR A 21 6.86 1.50 0.33
C THR A 21 8.13 1.14 -0.43
N LEU A 22 8.90 2.15 -0.81
CA LEU A 22 10.14 1.90 -1.53
C LEU A 22 11.14 1.14 -0.68
N LYS A 23 11.18 1.42 0.59
CA LYS A 23 12.07 0.71 1.50
C LYS A 23 11.67 -0.76 1.58
N ALA A 24 10.39 -1.02 1.71
CA ALA A 24 9.90 -2.39 1.80
C ALA A 24 10.13 -3.14 0.49
N LEU A 25 10.02 -2.45 -0.64
CA LEU A 25 10.27 -3.08 -1.92
C LEU A 25 11.73 -3.49 -2.04
N LYS A 26 12.63 -2.67 -1.56
CA LYS A 26 14.04 -2.99 -1.61
C LYS A 26 14.37 -4.21 -0.78
N LYS A 27 13.61 -4.45 0.27
CA LYS A 27 13.85 -5.59 1.14
C LYS A 27 13.05 -6.81 0.74
N ASP A 28 12.36 -6.73 -0.37
CA ASP A 28 11.53 -7.83 -0.87
C ASP A 28 10.49 -8.28 0.16
N GLN A 29 9.94 -7.33 0.86
CA GLN A 29 8.95 -7.64 1.88
C GLN A 29 7.52 -7.42 1.45
N VAL A 30 7.30 -6.84 0.29
CA VAL A 30 5.97 -6.47 -0.15
C VAL A 30 5.25 -7.64 -0.80
N THR A 31 4.03 -7.90 -0.36
CA THR A 31 3.22 -8.96 -0.96
C THR A 31 2.20 -8.39 -1.93
N SER A 32 1.74 -7.16 -1.72
CA SER A 32 0.85 -6.50 -2.66
C SER A 32 0.88 -5.01 -2.43
N LEU A 33 0.39 -4.26 -3.39
CA LEU A 33 0.35 -2.81 -3.32
C LEU A 33 -1.05 -2.30 -3.60
N ILE A 34 -1.42 -1.21 -2.95
CA ILE A 34 -2.66 -0.52 -3.22
C ILE A 34 -2.31 0.94 -3.44
N ILE A 35 -2.72 1.50 -4.57
CA ILE A 35 -2.39 2.87 -4.93
C ILE A 35 -3.68 3.64 -5.12
N ALA A 36 -3.76 4.84 -4.55
CA ALA A 36 -4.90 5.71 -4.77
C ALA A 36 -4.82 6.30 -6.16
N GLU A 37 -5.91 6.36 -6.86
CA GLU A 37 -5.92 6.86 -8.25
C GLU A 37 -5.73 8.35 -8.34
N ASP A 38 -5.92 9.08 -7.28
CA ASP A 38 -5.79 10.53 -7.27
C ASP A 38 -4.41 11.01 -6.82
N VAL A 39 -3.40 10.17 -6.94
CA VAL A 39 -2.04 10.61 -6.62
C VAL A 39 -1.37 11.16 -7.85
N GLU A 40 -0.28 11.86 -7.63
CA GLU A 40 0.49 12.43 -8.74
C GLU A 40 1.04 11.32 -9.62
N VAL A 41 1.07 11.58 -10.89
CA VAL A 41 1.55 10.62 -11.87
C VAL A 41 2.98 10.21 -11.58
N TYR A 42 3.82 11.15 -11.20
CA TYR A 42 5.22 10.83 -10.98
C TYR A 42 5.38 9.84 -9.80
N LEU A 43 4.53 9.94 -8.81
CA LEU A 43 4.60 9.04 -7.67
C LEU A 43 4.23 7.62 -8.12
N MET A 44 3.16 7.51 -8.87
CA MET A 44 2.72 6.25 -9.39
C MET A 44 3.78 5.63 -10.28
N THR A 45 4.40 6.42 -11.14
CA THR A 45 5.43 5.97 -12.05
C THR A 45 6.65 5.44 -11.27
N ARG A 46 7.04 6.14 -10.24
CA ARG A 46 8.19 5.71 -9.44
C ARG A 46 7.95 4.34 -8.82
N VAL A 47 6.75 4.15 -8.27
CA VAL A 47 6.44 2.89 -7.62
C VAL A 47 6.34 1.76 -8.64
N LEU A 48 5.63 2.00 -9.72
CA LEU A 48 5.46 0.97 -10.74
C LEU A 48 6.78 0.56 -11.36
N SER A 49 7.68 1.51 -11.48
CA SER A 49 9.00 1.22 -12.04
C SER A 49 9.78 0.30 -11.09
N GLN A 50 9.62 0.47 -9.79
CA GLN A 50 10.32 -0.37 -8.83
C GLN A 50 9.80 -1.80 -8.82
N ILE A 51 8.55 -2.02 -9.13
CA ILE A 51 7.98 -3.36 -9.12
C ILE A 51 7.97 -4.01 -10.48
N ASN A 52 8.51 -3.35 -11.47
CA ASN A 52 8.51 -3.84 -12.83
C ASN A 52 9.09 -5.23 -12.97
N GLN A 53 10.07 -5.55 -12.21
CA GLN A 53 10.72 -6.85 -12.27
C GLN A 53 10.25 -7.79 -11.17
N LYS A 54 9.23 -7.41 -10.43
CA LYS A 54 8.73 -8.22 -9.34
C LYS A 54 7.28 -8.59 -9.61
N ASN A 55 6.86 -9.74 -9.21
CA ASN A 55 5.48 -10.15 -9.42
C ASN A 55 4.62 -9.76 -8.25
N ILE A 56 4.40 -8.47 -8.10
CA ILE A 56 3.63 -7.94 -7.00
C ILE A 56 2.29 -7.45 -7.52
N PRO A 57 1.19 -7.99 -7.03
CA PRO A 57 -0.13 -7.52 -7.47
C PRO A 57 -0.36 -6.09 -7.03
N VAL A 58 -0.96 -5.29 -7.90
CA VAL A 58 -1.25 -3.90 -7.62
C VAL A 58 -2.74 -3.68 -7.76
N SER A 59 -3.35 -3.04 -6.79
CA SER A 59 -4.75 -2.67 -6.83
C SER A 59 -4.85 -1.17 -6.75
N PHE A 60 -5.97 -0.61 -7.20
CA PHE A 60 -6.18 0.83 -7.16
C PHE A 60 -7.43 1.15 -6.35
N PHE A 61 -7.37 2.23 -5.59
CA PHE A 61 -8.52 2.75 -4.87
C PHE A 61 -8.91 4.07 -5.49
N LYS A 62 -10.18 4.42 -5.40
CA LYS A 62 -10.64 5.62 -6.06
C LYS A 62 -10.02 6.89 -5.49
N SER A 63 -9.65 6.93 -4.24
CA SER A 63 -9.02 8.14 -3.71
C SER A 63 -8.13 7.83 -2.53
N LYS A 64 -7.22 8.77 -2.25
CA LYS A 64 -6.33 8.63 -1.09
C LYS A 64 -7.12 8.68 0.20
N HIS A 65 -8.22 9.42 0.21
CA HIS A 65 -9.06 9.49 1.38
C HIS A 65 -9.72 8.13 1.65
N ALA A 66 -10.28 7.54 0.62
CA ALA A 66 -10.92 6.24 0.73
C ALA A 66 -9.93 5.16 1.14
N LEU A 67 -8.71 5.24 0.60
CA LEU A 67 -7.68 4.27 0.93
C LEU A 67 -7.29 4.39 2.40
N GLY A 68 -7.15 5.59 2.89
CA GLY A 68 -6.83 5.80 4.30
C GLY A 68 -7.88 5.18 5.20
N LYS A 69 -9.14 5.38 4.86
CA LYS A 69 -10.22 4.80 5.62
C LYS A 69 -10.21 3.30 5.54
N HIS A 70 -9.93 2.77 4.39
CA HIS A 70 -9.91 1.33 4.17
C HIS A 70 -8.87 0.64 5.06
N VAL A 71 -7.72 1.24 5.26
CA VAL A 71 -6.69 0.64 6.08
C VAL A 71 -6.79 1.07 7.54
N GLY A 72 -7.76 1.88 7.87
CA GLY A 72 -8.03 2.22 9.27
C GLY A 72 -7.21 3.33 9.87
N ILE A 73 -6.66 4.20 9.03
CA ILE A 73 -5.90 5.33 9.55
C ILE A 73 -6.72 6.61 9.38
N ASN A 74 -6.37 7.62 10.13
CA ASN A 74 -7.13 8.87 10.14
C ASN A 74 -6.62 9.90 9.17
N VAL A 75 -5.72 9.53 8.29
CA VAL A 75 -5.15 10.46 7.32
C VAL A 75 -5.25 9.84 5.95
N ASN A 76 -5.04 10.63 4.93
CA ASN A 76 -5.06 10.12 3.56
C ASN A 76 -3.88 9.20 3.32
N ALA A 77 -4.10 8.17 2.54
CA ALA A 77 -3.05 7.25 2.18
C ALA A 77 -2.91 7.23 0.67
N LYS A 78 -1.78 7.68 0.15
CA LYS A 78 -1.56 7.70 -1.28
C LYS A 78 -1.19 6.32 -1.79
N ILE A 79 -0.44 5.59 -0.99
CA ILE A 79 0.00 4.27 -1.37
C ILE A 79 0.18 3.44 -0.12
N VAL A 80 -0.22 2.20 -0.19
CA VAL A 80 -0.10 1.25 0.92
C VAL A 80 0.55 -0.01 0.39
N ALA A 81 1.54 -0.51 1.10
CA ALA A 81 2.17 -1.77 0.74
C ALA A 81 1.88 -2.78 1.85
N LEU A 82 1.34 -3.91 1.46
CA LEU A 82 1.14 -4.98 2.42
C LEU A 82 2.42 -5.81 2.44
N ILE A 83 2.91 -6.08 3.62
CA ILE A 83 4.18 -6.77 3.74
C ILE A 83 4.03 -8.10 4.45
N LYS A 84 5.03 -8.93 4.29
CA LYS A 84 5.04 -10.28 4.86
C LYS A 84 5.01 -10.28 6.37
#